data_12f7462831a4ecc491f63eb64d7a0302
#
_entry.id   12f7462831a4ecc491f63eb64d7a0302
#
_cell.length_a   1.000
_cell.length_b   1.000
_cell.length_c   1.000
_cell.angle_alpha   90.00
_cell.angle_beta   90.00
_cell.angle_gamma   90.00
#
_symmetry.space_group_name_H-M   'P 1'
#
loop_
_entity.id
_entity.type
_entity.pdbx_description
1 polymer ?
#
loop_
_entity_poly.entity_id
_entity_poly.type
_entity_poly.pdbx_seq_one_letter_code
_entity_poly.pdbx_strand_id
1 'polypeptide(L)'
;GILMGMIITLICPKLAANETLKDGIKFTSKKILQWAVIILGFSLNLGTIAAVGAKSLPVIVCTITTSLLVGMLMMKVLHMDKRIACLIGVGSSICGGSAIAATAPVIDAKDEEVAQSISVIFLFNVLAALIFPYLGHAIGLGTEGFAVFAGTAVNDTSSVTAAASTAEGIYGVQGILSAAVTVKLTRTLAIIPITLILALIRMQRAKKRGVQAEGGYSFKKVFPFFILFFIAAALITTVIGVLPESGFTAFYSGSFVTAMKWLAKFFIAMAMCAIGLNTNLIDLVKKGGKPIAAGFACWVMISVVSILVQLATGIFYTNI
;
A
#
# COMPACT_ATOMS: atom_id res chain seq x y z
N GLY A 1 -0.36 12.95 7.83
CA GLY A 1 -1.83 13.02 7.72
C GLY A 1 -2.52 12.38 8.91
N ILE A 2 -2.45 11.04 9.08
CA ILE A 2 -3.19 10.34 10.16
C ILE A 2 -2.79 10.83 11.54
N LEU A 3 -1.50 10.88 11.85
CA LEU A 3 -1.04 11.38 13.16
C LEU A 3 -1.53 12.80 13.44
N MET A 4 -1.51 13.66 12.42
CA MET A 4 -2.04 15.02 12.55
C MET A 4 -3.54 15.02 12.85
N GLY A 5 -4.33 14.21 12.14
CA GLY A 5 -5.75 14.03 12.42
C GLY A 5 -6.02 13.50 13.83
N MET A 6 -5.25 12.50 14.28
CA MET A 6 -5.36 11.96 15.65
C MET A 6 -5.01 13.01 16.71
N ILE A 7 -3.93 13.80 16.50
CA ILE A 7 -3.52 14.87 17.41
C ILE A 7 -4.62 15.94 17.49
N ILE A 8 -5.21 16.33 16.35
CA ILE A 8 -6.32 17.29 16.33
C ILE A 8 -7.52 16.75 17.13
N THR A 9 -7.85 15.47 16.96
CA THR A 9 -8.95 14.84 17.72
C THR A 9 -8.66 14.80 19.23
N LEU A 10 -7.39 14.61 19.60
CA LEU A 10 -6.97 14.60 21.01
C LEU A 10 -7.06 16.01 21.62
N ILE A 11 -6.64 17.04 20.89
CA ILE A 11 -6.62 18.44 21.38
C ILE A 11 -8.02 19.07 21.30
N CYS A 12 -8.77 18.78 20.23
CA CYS A 12 -10.08 19.36 19.96
C CYS A 12 -11.14 18.29 19.68
N PRO A 13 -11.54 17.47 20.68
CA PRO A 13 -12.50 16.38 20.48
C PRO A 13 -13.87 16.87 19.97
N LYS A 14 -14.24 18.11 20.24
CA LYS A 14 -15.46 18.75 19.75
C LYS A 14 -15.49 18.90 18.21
N LEU A 15 -14.32 19.02 17.58
CA LEU A 15 -14.21 19.16 16.12
C LEU A 15 -14.59 17.85 15.40
N ALA A 16 -14.08 16.73 15.91
CA ALA A 16 -14.38 15.38 15.39
C ALA A 16 -15.81 14.93 15.71
N ALA A 17 -16.39 15.44 16.81
CA ALA A 17 -17.75 15.15 17.23
C ALA A 17 -18.83 16.03 16.56
N ASN A 18 -18.44 17.05 15.79
CA ASN A 18 -19.36 17.94 15.11
C ASN A 18 -20.09 17.23 13.97
N GLU A 19 -21.40 17.08 14.07
CA GLU A 19 -22.23 16.37 13.08
C GLU A 19 -22.12 16.99 11.68
N THR A 20 -21.99 18.30 11.58
CA THR A 20 -21.86 19.00 10.27
C THR A 20 -20.56 18.63 9.56
N LEU A 21 -19.47 18.39 10.30
CA LEU A 21 -18.16 18.02 9.73
C LEU A 21 -18.04 16.51 9.48
N LYS A 22 -18.81 15.70 10.18
CA LYS A 22 -18.76 14.24 10.14
C LYS A 22 -18.96 13.68 8.74
N ASP A 23 -19.94 14.22 7.99
CA ASP A 23 -20.20 13.81 6.61
C ASP A 23 -19.06 14.22 5.66
N GLY A 24 -18.51 15.41 5.81
CA GLY A 24 -17.34 15.87 5.06
C GLY A 24 -16.09 15.03 5.34
N ILE A 25 -15.84 14.71 6.62
CA ILE A 25 -14.73 13.84 7.04
C ILE A 25 -14.92 12.42 6.45
N LYS A 26 -16.15 11.89 6.49
CA LYS A 26 -16.49 10.59 5.92
C LYS A 26 -16.39 10.57 4.38
N PHE A 27 -16.78 11.63 3.71
CA PHE A 27 -16.60 11.78 2.26
C PHE A 27 -15.12 11.82 1.90
N THR A 28 -14.34 12.62 2.62
CA THR A 28 -12.90 12.77 2.39
C THR A 28 -12.15 11.45 2.63
N SER A 29 -12.44 10.76 3.72
CA SER A 29 -11.81 9.48 4.05
C SER A 29 -12.11 8.37 3.03
N LYS A 30 -13.25 8.41 2.34
CA LYS A 30 -13.66 7.36 1.39
C LYS A 30 -13.52 7.79 -0.07
N LYS A 31 -14.14 8.90 -0.46
CA LYS A 31 -14.23 9.31 -1.88
C LYS A 31 -12.94 9.97 -2.38
N ILE A 32 -12.40 10.90 -1.62
CA ILE A 32 -11.12 11.54 -1.99
C ILE A 32 -10.01 10.51 -2.04
N LEU A 33 -10.02 9.52 -1.15
CA LEU A 33 -9.05 8.43 -1.16
C LEU A 33 -9.17 7.56 -2.43
N GLN A 34 -10.39 7.24 -2.88
CA GLN A 34 -10.60 6.53 -4.14
C GLN A 34 -10.07 7.33 -5.34
N TRP A 35 -10.32 8.64 -5.38
CA TRP A 35 -9.81 9.52 -6.43
C TRP A 35 -8.27 9.59 -6.41
N ALA A 36 -7.66 9.67 -5.23
CA ALA A 36 -6.22 9.63 -5.09
C ALA A 36 -5.61 8.35 -5.70
N VAL A 37 -6.25 7.20 -5.47
CA VAL A 37 -5.81 5.91 -6.05
C VAL A 37 -5.94 5.93 -7.58
N ILE A 38 -7.04 6.46 -8.14
CA ILE A 38 -7.21 6.59 -9.60
C ILE A 38 -6.10 7.46 -10.20
N ILE A 39 -5.86 8.63 -9.61
CA ILE A 39 -4.84 9.58 -10.08
C ILE A 39 -3.44 8.97 -9.98
N LEU A 40 -3.17 8.16 -8.95
CA LEU A 40 -1.90 7.45 -8.81
C LEU A 40 -1.63 6.52 -10.01
N GLY A 41 -2.66 6.01 -10.67
CA GLY A 41 -2.54 5.20 -11.89
C GLY A 41 -1.76 5.91 -13.01
N PHE A 42 -1.91 7.23 -13.17
CA PHE A 42 -1.15 8.01 -14.16
C PHE A 42 0.35 8.09 -13.88
N SER A 43 0.81 7.63 -12.72
CA SER A 43 2.24 7.58 -12.39
C SER A 43 2.89 6.23 -12.69
N LEU A 44 2.17 5.28 -13.24
CA LEU A 44 2.62 3.91 -13.48
C LEU A 44 2.80 3.66 -14.98
N ASN A 45 3.99 3.17 -15.36
CA ASN A 45 4.28 2.68 -16.71
C ASN A 45 4.42 1.16 -16.68
N LEU A 46 3.48 0.44 -17.27
CA LEU A 46 3.45 -1.02 -17.30
C LEU A 46 4.63 -1.61 -18.10
N GLY A 47 5.13 -0.91 -19.11
CA GLY A 47 6.28 -1.37 -19.90
C GLY A 47 7.58 -1.39 -19.08
N THR A 48 7.90 -0.30 -18.40
CA THR A 48 9.07 -0.24 -17.50
C THR A 48 8.97 -1.25 -16.38
N ILE A 49 7.76 -1.41 -15.82
CA ILE A 49 7.47 -2.37 -14.76
C ILE A 49 7.71 -3.80 -15.24
N ALA A 50 7.31 -4.15 -16.47
CA ALA A 50 7.54 -5.48 -17.02
C ALA A 50 9.03 -5.78 -17.24
N ALA A 51 9.80 -4.80 -17.70
CA ALA A 51 11.24 -4.96 -17.95
C ALA A 51 12.04 -5.18 -16.65
N VAL A 52 11.80 -4.38 -15.63
CA VAL A 52 12.52 -4.46 -14.34
C VAL A 52 11.88 -5.50 -13.41
N GLY A 53 10.57 -5.69 -13.53
CA GLY A 53 9.78 -6.56 -12.66
C GLY A 53 10.07 -8.04 -12.85
N ALA A 54 10.50 -8.49 -14.02
CA ALA A 54 10.69 -9.92 -14.31
C ALA A 54 11.67 -10.57 -13.34
N LYS A 55 12.79 -9.92 -13.02
CA LYS A 55 13.78 -10.41 -12.04
C LYS A 55 13.23 -10.44 -10.61
N SER A 56 12.49 -9.41 -10.22
CA SER A 56 11.95 -9.27 -8.85
C SER A 56 10.61 -9.99 -8.63
N LEU A 57 9.95 -10.45 -9.70
CA LEU A 57 8.65 -11.13 -9.62
C LEU A 57 8.60 -12.30 -8.64
N PRO A 58 9.56 -13.25 -8.61
CA PRO A 58 9.51 -14.34 -7.65
C PRO A 58 9.50 -13.85 -6.20
N VAL A 59 10.35 -12.85 -5.88
CA VAL A 59 10.42 -12.26 -4.55
C VAL A 59 9.11 -11.53 -4.21
N ILE A 60 8.56 -10.77 -5.17
CA ILE A 60 7.29 -10.05 -5.03
C ILE A 60 6.14 -11.03 -4.75
N VAL A 61 6.00 -12.10 -5.53
CA VAL A 61 4.93 -13.09 -5.37
C VAL A 61 5.04 -13.80 -4.02
N CYS A 62 6.24 -14.24 -3.65
CA CYS A 62 6.46 -14.90 -2.36
C CYS A 62 6.18 -13.97 -1.18
N THR A 63 6.64 -12.72 -1.22
CA THR A 63 6.40 -11.76 -0.12
C THR A 63 4.94 -11.35 -0.01
N ILE A 64 4.23 -11.16 -1.13
CA ILE A 64 2.77 -10.91 -1.14
C ILE A 64 2.03 -12.10 -0.51
N THR A 65 2.30 -13.30 -0.99
CA THR A 65 1.66 -14.53 -0.49
C THR A 65 1.92 -14.71 1.00
N THR A 66 3.17 -14.53 1.43
CA THR A 66 3.56 -14.60 2.86
C THR A 66 2.77 -13.61 3.70
N SER A 67 2.68 -12.35 3.27
CA SER A 67 1.95 -11.34 4.02
C SER A 67 0.47 -11.69 4.18
N LEU A 68 -0.18 -12.14 3.11
CA LEU A 68 -1.59 -12.54 3.15
C LEU A 68 -1.80 -13.76 4.05
N LEU A 69 -0.93 -14.76 3.96
CA LEU A 69 -0.99 -15.95 4.80
C LEU A 69 -0.74 -15.62 6.27
N VAL A 70 0.28 -14.82 6.57
CA VAL A 70 0.58 -14.38 7.94
C VAL A 70 -0.56 -13.54 8.50
N GLY A 71 -1.15 -12.62 7.72
CA GLY A 71 -2.32 -11.87 8.13
C GLY A 71 -3.51 -12.77 8.49
N MET A 72 -3.77 -13.80 7.66
CA MET A 72 -4.81 -14.80 7.96
C MET A 72 -4.47 -15.67 9.17
N LEU A 73 -3.21 -16.04 9.34
CA LEU A 73 -2.75 -16.82 10.50
C LEU A 73 -2.92 -16.00 11.79
N MET A 74 -2.48 -14.74 11.78
CA MET A 74 -2.58 -13.83 12.94
C MET A 74 -4.05 -13.54 13.29
N MET A 75 -4.95 -13.50 12.32
CA MET A 75 -6.39 -13.44 12.58
C MET A 75 -6.86 -14.59 13.49
N LYS A 76 -6.40 -15.81 13.22
CA LYS A 76 -6.77 -16.99 13.99
C LYS A 76 -6.05 -17.04 15.34
N VAL A 77 -4.74 -16.84 15.35
CA VAL A 77 -3.89 -16.94 16.56
C VAL A 77 -4.23 -15.85 17.59
N LEU A 78 -4.41 -14.61 17.13
CA LEU A 78 -4.71 -13.49 18.01
C LEU A 78 -6.21 -13.26 18.25
N HIS A 79 -7.08 -14.07 17.62
CA HIS A 79 -8.54 -13.89 17.66
C HIS A 79 -8.92 -12.44 17.32
N MET A 80 -8.37 -11.94 16.20
CA MET A 80 -8.52 -10.54 15.78
C MET A 80 -9.66 -10.41 14.77
N ASP A 81 -10.24 -9.21 14.66
CA ASP A 81 -11.26 -8.93 13.64
C ASP A 81 -10.74 -9.24 12.22
N LYS A 82 -11.59 -9.89 11.42
CA LYS A 82 -11.25 -10.34 10.06
C LYS A 82 -10.92 -9.19 9.12
N ARG A 83 -11.55 -8.02 9.31
CA ARG A 83 -11.31 -6.85 8.48
C ARG A 83 -9.96 -6.24 8.79
N ILE A 84 -9.63 -6.06 10.07
CA ILE A 84 -8.32 -5.55 10.50
C ILE A 84 -7.21 -6.48 10.03
N ALA A 85 -7.36 -7.80 10.23
CA ALA A 85 -6.38 -8.78 9.78
C ALA A 85 -6.19 -8.76 8.25
N CYS A 86 -7.28 -8.66 7.50
CA CYS A 86 -7.25 -8.54 6.05
C CYS A 86 -6.54 -7.25 5.62
N LEU A 87 -6.87 -6.11 6.24
CA LEU A 87 -6.26 -4.81 5.93
C LEU A 87 -4.76 -4.79 6.24
N ILE A 88 -4.33 -5.37 7.37
CA ILE A 88 -2.91 -5.47 7.71
C ILE A 88 -2.19 -6.40 6.72
N GLY A 89 -2.76 -7.56 6.42
CA GLY A 89 -2.19 -8.50 5.45
C GLY A 89 -2.05 -7.89 4.05
N VAL A 90 -3.10 -7.24 3.55
CA VAL A 90 -3.08 -6.56 2.24
C VAL A 90 -2.17 -5.32 2.27
N GLY A 91 -2.22 -4.51 3.32
CA GLY A 91 -1.35 -3.35 3.49
C GLY A 91 0.12 -3.74 3.49
N SER A 92 0.50 -4.75 4.25
CA SER A 92 1.87 -5.28 4.28
C SER A 92 2.26 -5.96 2.96
N SER A 93 1.30 -6.52 2.21
CA SER A 93 1.59 -7.23 0.97
C SER A 93 1.86 -6.35 -0.24
N ILE A 94 1.39 -5.09 -0.27
CA ILE A 94 1.44 -4.26 -1.49
C ILE A 94 2.17 -2.93 -1.23
N CYS A 95 1.41 -1.87 -0.92
CA CYS A 95 1.92 -0.50 -0.80
C CYS A 95 1.44 0.21 0.48
N GLY A 96 1.14 -0.54 1.52
CA GLY A 96 0.76 0.05 2.81
C GLY A 96 -0.62 0.70 2.77
N GLY A 97 -0.66 1.97 3.11
CA GLY A 97 -1.89 2.74 3.24
C GLY A 97 -2.75 2.77 1.98
N SER A 98 -2.15 2.86 0.78
CA SER A 98 -2.90 2.86 -0.49
C SER A 98 -3.63 1.53 -0.74
N ALA A 99 -2.99 0.40 -0.39
CA ALA A 99 -3.60 -0.91 -0.52
C ALA A 99 -4.74 -1.10 0.49
N ILE A 100 -4.56 -0.63 1.73
CA ILE A 100 -5.63 -0.61 2.74
C ILE A 100 -6.80 0.23 2.26
N ALA A 101 -6.53 1.43 1.73
CA ALA A 101 -7.53 2.34 1.22
C ALA A 101 -8.36 1.76 0.07
N ALA A 102 -7.69 1.07 -0.86
CA ALA A 102 -8.36 0.40 -1.97
C ALA A 102 -9.20 -0.81 -1.50
N THR A 103 -8.71 -1.53 -0.49
CA THR A 103 -9.36 -2.74 0.03
C THR A 103 -10.53 -2.42 0.98
N ALA A 104 -10.42 -1.35 1.76
CA ALA A 104 -11.40 -0.99 2.78
C ALA A 104 -12.85 -0.94 2.26
N PRO A 105 -13.16 -0.25 1.14
CA PRO A 105 -14.53 -0.25 0.60
C PRO A 105 -14.95 -1.61 0.04
N VAL A 106 -13.99 -2.44 -0.39
CA VAL A 106 -14.27 -3.79 -0.91
C VAL A 106 -14.78 -4.72 0.18
N ILE A 107 -14.25 -4.59 1.41
CA ILE A 107 -14.62 -5.45 2.54
C ILE A 107 -15.54 -4.77 3.55
N ASP A 108 -16.08 -3.57 3.25
CA ASP A 108 -16.88 -2.72 4.16
C ASP A 108 -16.18 -2.47 5.50
N ALA A 109 -14.90 -2.18 5.46
CA ALA A 109 -14.17 -1.84 6.67
C ALA A 109 -14.65 -0.50 7.23
N LYS A 110 -14.71 -0.41 8.56
CA LYS A 110 -15.02 0.82 9.27
C LYS A 110 -13.82 1.76 9.26
N ASP A 111 -14.06 3.06 9.39
CA ASP A 111 -13.00 4.06 9.41
C ASP A 111 -11.98 3.81 10.55
N GLU A 112 -12.45 3.33 11.71
CA GLU A 112 -11.59 2.94 12.83
C GLU A 112 -10.66 1.76 12.49
N GLU A 113 -11.20 0.73 11.80
CA GLU A 113 -10.43 -0.45 11.38
C GLU A 113 -9.37 -0.06 10.34
N VAL A 114 -9.72 0.84 9.43
CA VAL A 114 -8.82 1.41 8.41
C VAL A 114 -7.70 2.21 9.08
N ALA A 115 -8.05 3.14 9.96
CA ALA A 115 -7.08 3.98 10.65
C ALA A 115 -6.11 3.17 11.50
N GLN A 116 -6.62 2.18 12.24
CA GLN A 116 -5.80 1.29 13.06
C GLN A 116 -4.82 0.49 12.19
N SER A 117 -5.29 -0.08 11.08
CA SER A 117 -4.46 -0.86 10.17
C SER A 117 -3.37 0.00 9.51
N ILE A 118 -3.74 1.21 9.06
CA ILE A 118 -2.78 2.15 8.44
C ILE A 118 -1.71 2.58 9.46
N SER A 119 -2.10 2.89 10.70
CA SER A 119 -1.16 3.32 11.74
C SER A 119 -0.13 2.24 12.06
N VAL A 120 -0.56 0.98 12.12
CA VAL A 120 0.35 -0.17 12.31
C VAL A 120 1.34 -0.28 11.16
N ILE A 121 0.87 -0.20 9.92
CA ILE A 121 1.74 -0.29 8.74
C ILE A 121 2.73 0.88 8.70
N PHE A 122 2.30 2.11 9.02
CA PHE A 122 3.21 3.25 9.06
C PHE A 122 4.29 3.12 10.13
N LEU A 123 3.96 2.59 11.30
CA LEU A 123 4.94 2.32 12.35
C LEU A 123 6.09 1.47 11.80
N PHE A 124 5.76 0.33 11.18
CA PHE A 124 6.77 -0.58 10.64
C PHE A 124 7.48 -0.02 9.40
N ASN A 125 6.85 0.85 8.63
CA ASN A 125 7.49 1.54 7.51
C ASN A 125 8.59 2.51 7.99
N VAL A 126 8.32 3.27 9.05
CA VAL A 126 9.32 4.16 9.66
C VAL A 126 10.49 3.35 10.22
N LEU A 127 10.19 2.28 10.96
CA LEU A 127 11.23 1.39 11.47
C LEU A 127 12.06 0.75 10.35
N ALA A 128 11.41 0.31 9.26
CA ALA A 128 12.10 -0.24 8.10
C ALA A 128 13.01 0.79 7.42
N ALA A 129 12.55 2.03 7.25
CA ALA A 129 13.34 3.08 6.63
C ALA A 129 14.62 3.40 7.42
N LEU A 130 14.57 3.27 8.75
CA LEU A 130 15.71 3.52 9.63
C LEU A 130 16.64 2.32 9.76
N ILE A 131 16.09 1.10 9.84
CA ILE A 131 16.84 -0.12 10.19
C ILE A 131 17.40 -0.83 8.94
N PHE A 132 16.61 -0.94 7.87
CA PHE A 132 16.94 -1.80 6.74
C PHE A 132 18.20 -1.41 5.97
N PRO A 133 18.55 -0.11 5.78
CA PRO A 133 19.82 0.23 5.10
C PRO A 133 21.03 -0.33 5.81
N TYR A 134 21.06 -0.23 7.12
CA TYR A 134 22.15 -0.76 7.95
C TYR A 134 22.12 -2.28 8.04
N LEU A 135 20.90 -2.86 8.19
CA LEU A 135 20.73 -4.32 8.23
C LEU A 135 21.18 -4.95 6.91
N GLY A 136 20.76 -4.40 5.76
CA GLY A 136 21.12 -4.91 4.44
C GLY A 136 22.63 -4.90 4.21
N HIS A 137 23.28 -3.81 4.58
CA HIS A 137 24.74 -3.70 4.52
C HIS A 137 25.43 -4.71 5.46
N ALA A 138 24.96 -4.83 6.69
CA ALA A 138 25.54 -5.73 7.70
C ALA A 138 25.43 -7.21 7.33
N ILE A 139 24.36 -7.63 6.65
CA ILE A 139 24.17 -9.01 6.18
C ILE A 139 24.79 -9.28 4.80
N GLY A 140 25.44 -8.28 4.18
CA GLY A 140 26.15 -8.43 2.91
C GLY A 140 25.26 -8.49 1.68
N LEU A 141 24.07 -7.85 1.69
CA LEU A 141 23.25 -7.67 0.48
C LEU A 141 24.03 -6.88 -0.57
N GLY A 142 24.05 -7.36 -1.81
CA GLY A 142 24.51 -6.58 -2.95
C GLY A 142 23.58 -5.38 -3.20
N THR A 143 24.00 -4.43 -4.01
CA THR A 143 23.24 -3.20 -4.25
C THR A 143 21.89 -3.46 -4.97
N GLU A 144 21.85 -4.38 -5.95
CA GLU A 144 20.60 -4.87 -6.56
C GLU A 144 19.78 -5.68 -5.55
N GLY A 145 20.42 -6.55 -4.77
CA GLY A 145 19.78 -7.31 -3.70
C GLY A 145 19.10 -6.40 -2.68
N PHE A 146 19.77 -5.32 -2.26
CA PHE A 146 19.17 -4.33 -1.38
C PHE A 146 17.99 -3.59 -2.03
N ALA A 147 18.10 -3.22 -3.30
CA ALA A 147 17.00 -2.57 -4.01
C ALA A 147 15.74 -3.46 -4.06
N VAL A 148 15.91 -4.76 -4.34
CA VAL A 148 14.81 -5.74 -4.33
C VAL A 148 14.28 -5.93 -2.90
N PHE A 149 15.14 -6.03 -1.90
CA PHE A 149 14.76 -6.13 -0.49
C PHE A 149 13.93 -4.93 -0.04
N ALA A 150 14.44 -3.71 -0.25
CA ALA A 150 13.73 -2.48 0.11
C ALA A 150 12.38 -2.37 -0.62
N GLY A 151 12.33 -2.65 -1.93
CA GLY A 151 11.10 -2.60 -2.73
C GLY A 151 10.04 -3.63 -2.30
N THR A 152 10.46 -4.78 -1.75
CA THR A 152 9.55 -5.87 -1.36
C THR A 152 9.25 -5.91 0.13
N ALA A 153 10.14 -5.49 1.02
CA ALA A 153 9.96 -5.57 2.46
C ALA A 153 9.45 -4.26 3.09
N VAL A 154 9.71 -3.11 2.48
CA VAL A 154 9.14 -1.82 2.91
C VAL A 154 7.83 -1.56 2.18
N ASN A 155 6.76 -1.19 2.91
CA ASN A 155 5.42 -1.15 2.31
C ASN A 155 5.08 0.18 1.63
N ASP A 156 5.50 1.31 2.16
CA ASP A 156 5.21 2.62 1.57
C ASP A 156 6.33 3.11 0.65
N THR A 157 5.96 3.74 -0.47
CA THR A 157 6.92 4.24 -1.46
C THR A 157 7.84 5.31 -0.88
N SER A 158 7.34 6.18 0.00
CA SER A 158 8.18 7.21 0.63
C SER A 158 9.25 6.60 1.54
N SER A 159 8.89 5.56 2.27
CA SER A 159 9.81 4.82 3.14
C SER A 159 10.81 3.99 2.34
N VAL A 160 10.41 3.40 1.20
CA VAL A 160 11.33 2.77 0.24
C VAL A 160 12.35 3.78 -0.28
N THR A 161 11.87 4.96 -0.68
CA THR A 161 12.74 6.04 -1.16
C THR A 161 13.75 6.47 -0.10
N ALA A 162 13.31 6.65 1.15
CA ALA A 162 14.18 7.00 2.26
C ALA A 162 15.23 5.91 2.55
N ALA A 163 14.80 4.64 2.62
CA ALA A 163 15.69 3.51 2.84
C ALA A 163 16.73 3.38 1.72
N ALA A 164 16.29 3.44 0.46
CA ALA A 164 17.17 3.28 -0.69
C ALA A 164 18.15 4.45 -0.86
N SER A 165 17.71 5.68 -0.62
CA SER A 165 18.59 6.86 -0.62
C SER A 165 19.65 6.78 0.48
N THR A 166 19.29 6.31 1.67
CA THR A 166 20.24 6.09 2.76
C THR A 166 21.25 4.98 2.39
N ALA A 167 20.77 3.91 1.75
CA ALA A 167 21.63 2.82 1.29
C ALA A 167 22.62 3.30 0.21
N GLU A 168 22.23 4.17 -0.73
CA GLU A 168 23.18 4.76 -1.69
C GLU A 168 24.35 5.44 -0.98
N GLY A 169 24.10 6.14 0.13
CA GLY A 169 25.14 6.74 0.96
C GLY A 169 26.02 5.72 1.66
N ILE A 170 25.44 4.62 2.16
CA ILE A 170 26.17 3.57 2.88
C ILE A 170 27.02 2.72 1.94
N TYR A 171 26.46 2.33 0.79
CA TYR A 171 27.14 1.49 -0.22
C TYR A 171 28.08 2.30 -1.13
N GLY A 172 27.96 3.63 -1.15
CA GLY A 172 28.73 4.50 -2.06
C GLY A 172 28.37 4.34 -3.55
N VAL A 173 27.18 3.81 -3.86
CA VAL A 173 26.75 3.46 -5.22
C VAL A 173 25.41 4.14 -5.53
N GLN A 174 25.28 4.77 -6.71
CA GLN A 174 24.04 5.33 -7.21
C GLN A 174 23.21 4.27 -7.95
N GLY A 175 21.90 4.46 -8.03
CA GLY A 175 20.99 3.57 -8.77
C GLY A 175 20.15 2.66 -7.89
N ILE A 176 20.51 2.45 -6.61
CA ILE A 176 19.72 1.66 -5.65
C ILE A 176 18.32 2.25 -5.50
N LEU A 177 18.23 3.57 -5.41
CA LEU A 177 16.96 4.29 -5.27
C LEU A 177 16.02 4.01 -6.44
N SER A 178 16.50 4.17 -7.68
CA SER A 178 15.68 3.97 -8.87
C SER A 178 15.21 2.52 -9.01
N ALA A 179 16.09 1.56 -8.74
CA ALA A 179 15.78 0.14 -8.78
C ALA A 179 14.75 -0.24 -7.70
N ALA A 180 14.94 0.19 -6.46
CA ALA A 180 14.02 -0.10 -5.35
C ALA A 180 12.61 0.47 -5.59
N VAL A 181 12.54 1.71 -6.10
CA VAL A 181 11.26 2.34 -6.47
C VAL A 181 10.59 1.57 -7.59
N THR A 182 11.33 1.12 -8.61
CA THR A 182 10.76 0.32 -9.71
C THR A 182 10.21 -1.01 -9.21
N VAL A 183 10.95 -1.75 -8.39
CA VAL A 183 10.46 -2.98 -7.74
C VAL A 183 9.19 -2.69 -6.94
N LYS A 184 9.16 -1.59 -6.20
CA LYS A 184 8.00 -1.16 -5.43
C LYS A 184 6.79 -0.87 -6.32
N LEU A 185 6.97 -0.16 -7.43
CA LEU A 185 5.89 0.14 -8.36
C LEU A 185 5.34 -1.14 -9.01
N THR A 186 6.20 -2.08 -9.39
CA THR A 186 5.80 -3.42 -9.87
C THR A 186 4.92 -4.13 -8.85
N ARG A 187 5.35 -4.17 -7.58
CA ARG A 187 4.56 -4.76 -6.49
C ARG A 187 3.20 -4.08 -6.31
N THR A 188 3.13 -2.77 -6.54
CA THR A 188 1.89 -2.00 -6.39
C THR A 188 0.82 -2.43 -7.39
N LEU A 189 1.17 -2.98 -8.55
CA LEU A 189 0.19 -3.53 -9.51
C LEU A 189 -0.63 -4.71 -8.93
N ALA A 190 -0.10 -5.41 -7.93
CA ALA A 190 -0.82 -6.48 -7.26
C ALA A 190 -2.10 -6.01 -6.53
N ILE A 191 -2.30 -4.69 -6.36
CA ILE A 191 -3.54 -4.13 -5.83
C ILE A 191 -4.75 -4.56 -6.68
N ILE A 192 -4.56 -4.66 -7.99
CA ILE A 192 -5.62 -4.99 -8.95
C ILE A 192 -6.16 -6.41 -8.72
N PRO A 193 -5.34 -7.48 -8.88
CA PRO A 193 -5.83 -8.83 -8.72
C PRO A 193 -6.26 -9.12 -7.27
N ILE A 194 -5.58 -8.58 -6.26
CA ILE A 194 -5.93 -8.83 -4.87
C ILE A 194 -7.29 -8.24 -4.51
N THR A 195 -7.55 -6.99 -4.85
CA THR A 195 -8.85 -6.35 -4.57
C THR A 195 -9.97 -6.99 -5.38
N LEU A 196 -9.70 -7.40 -6.62
CA LEU A 196 -10.67 -8.15 -7.44
C LEU A 196 -11.02 -9.51 -6.83
N ILE A 197 -10.02 -10.29 -6.41
CA ILE A 197 -10.24 -11.58 -5.74
C ILE A 197 -11.05 -11.40 -4.45
N LEU A 198 -10.72 -10.41 -3.63
CA LEU A 198 -11.47 -10.12 -2.40
C LEU A 198 -12.93 -9.74 -2.69
N ALA A 199 -13.17 -8.94 -3.74
CA ALA A 199 -14.51 -8.60 -4.18
C ALA A 199 -15.30 -9.85 -4.61
N LEU A 200 -14.69 -10.73 -5.41
CA LEU A 200 -15.30 -11.98 -5.86
C LEU A 200 -15.62 -12.93 -4.70
N ILE A 201 -14.68 -13.10 -3.77
CA ILE A 201 -14.90 -13.93 -2.56
C ILE A 201 -16.08 -13.39 -1.74
N ARG A 202 -16.17 -12.08 -1.59
CA ARG A 202 -17.28 -11.43 -0.89
C ARG A 202 -18.63 -11.70 -1.58
N MET A 203 -18.67 -11.54 -2.90
CA MET A 203 -19.87 -11.82 -3.71
C MET A 203 -20.33 -13.27 -3.55
N GLN A 204 -19.39 -14.23 -3.63
CA GLN A 204 -19.72 -15.64 -3.47
C GLN A 204 -20.25 -15.98 -2.07
N ARG A 205 -19.66 -15.38 -1.01
CA ARG A 205 -20.11 -15.59 0.36
C ARG A 205 -21.50 -15.00 0.62
N ALA A 206 -21.80 -13.84 0.05
CA ALA A 206 -23.10 -13.22 0.16
C ALA A 206 -24.18 -14.07 -0.55
N LYS A 207 -23.87 -14.61 -1.76
CA LYS A 207 -24.75 -15.53 -2.49
C LYS A 207 -25.04 -16.81 -1.70
N LYS A 208 -24.01 -17.41 -1.05
CA LYS A 208 -24.19 -18.63 -0.24
C LYS A 208 -25.00 -18.42 1.03
N ARG A 209 -25.06 -17.21 1.58
CA ARG A 209 -25.80 -16.90 2.81
C ARG A 209 -27.29 -16.60 2.57
N GLY A 210 -27.76 -16.70 1.33
CA GLY A 210 -29.17 -16.44 1.00
C GLY A 210 -29.63 -15.04 1.40
N VAL A 211 -28.69 -14.12 1.69
CA VAL A 211 -29.01 -12.72 1.91
C VAL A 211 -29.42 -12.18 0.56
N GLN A 212 -30.71 -12.38 0.24
CA GLN A 212 -31.39 -11.48 -0.69
C GLN A 212 -31.25 -10.12 -0.02
N ALA A 213 -30.26 -9.34 -0.48
CA ALA A 213 -30.30 -7.91 -0.23
C ALA A 213 -31.67 -7.48 -0.76
N GLU A 214 -32.51 -6.95 0.12
CA GLU A 214 -33.70 -6.22 -0.30
C GLU A 214 -33.20 -5.11 -1.25
N GLY A 215 -33.45 -5.29 -2.54
CA GLY A 215 -32.85 -4.51 -3.62
C GLY A 215 -31.79 -5.36 -4.34
N GLY A 216 -32.19 -5.92 -5.48
CA GLY A 216 -31.48 -6.88 -6.32
C GLY A 216 -29.96 -6.76 -6.29
N TYR A 217 -29.31 -7.90 -6.25
CA TYR A 217 -27.84 -8.05 -6.25
C TYR A 217 -27.25 -7.27 -7.43
N SER A 218 -26.98 -6.00 -7.22
CA SER A 218 -26.39 -5.17 -8.26
C SER A 218 -24.88 -5.32 -8.18
N PHE A 219 -24.30 -6.02 -9.14
CA PHE A 219 -22.86 -6.06 -9.38
C PHE A 219 -22.21 -4.67 -9.27
N LYS A 220 -22.94 -3.63 -9.75
CA LYS A 220 -22.54 -2.23 -9.68
C LYS A 220 -22.32 -1.71 -8.24
N LYS A 221 -23.03 -2.22 -7.22
CA LYS A 221 -22.87 -1.77 -5.83
C LYS A 221 -21.70 -2.44 -5.10
N VAL A 222 -21.27 -3.62 -5.58
CA VAL A 222 -20.20 -4.42 -4.93
C VAL A 222 -18.87 -4.25 -5.63
N PHE A 223 -18.88 -3.98 -6.94
CA PHE A 223 -17.67 -3.85 -7.73
C PHE A 223 -17.03 -2.47 -7.51
N PRO A 224 -15.74 -2.42 -7.09
CA PRO A 224 -15.04 -1.15 -6.83
C PRO A 224 -14.60 -0.51 -8.16
N PHE A 225 -15.49 0.22 -8.82
CA PHE A 225 -15.25 0.84 -10.13
C PHE A 225 -13.99 1.71 -10.21
N PHE A 226 -13.57 2.30 -9.07
CA PHE A 226 -12.35 3.09 -9.05
C PHE A 226 -11.10 2.31 -9.46
N ILE A 227 -11.10 0.97 -9.31
CA ILE A 227 -10.00 0.10 -9.76
C ILE A 227 -9.93 0.08 -11.29
N LEU A 228 -11.06 0.05 -11.99
CA LEU A 228 -11.06 0.13 -13.46
C LEU A 228 -10.48 1.46 -13.95
N PHE A 229 -10.82 2.56 -13.29
CA PHE A 229 -10.26 3.87 -13.63
C PHE A 229 -8.76 3.94 -13.32
N PHE A 230 -8.30 3.31 -12.24
CA PHE A 230 -6.87 3.16 -11.95
C PHE A 230 -6.14 2.39 -13.06
N ILE A 231 -6.70 1.27 -13.51
CA ILE A 231 -6.13 0.48 -14.62
C ILE A 231 -6.11 1.31 -15.90
N ALA A 232 -7.21 1.99 -16.23
CA ALA A 232 -7.29 2.84 -17.42
C ALA A 232 -6.23 3.96 -17.39
N ALA A 233 -6.04 4.61 -16.24
CA ALA A 233 -5.01 5.62 -16.06
C ALA A 233 -3.59 5.05 -16.27
N ALA A 234 -3.29 3.88 -15.72
CA ALA A 234 -2.01 3.20 -15.90
C ALA A 234 -1.77 2.76 -17.36
N LEU A 235 -2.82 2.29 -18.05
CA LEU A 235 -2.76 1.96 -19.48
C LEU A 235 -2.50 3.19 -20.34
N ILE A 236 -3.17 4.32 -20.08
CA ILE A 236 -2.93 5.58 -20.81
C ILE A 236 -1.46 5.98 -20.70
N THR A 237 -0.91 5.98 -19.49
CA THR A 237 0.51 6.31 -19.28
C THR A 237 1.43 5.33 -19.99
N THR A 238 1.09 4.06 -20.02
CA THR A 238 1.88 3.03 -20.72
C THR A 238 1.86 3.25 -22.22
N VAL A 239 0.69 3.49 -22.81
CA VAL A 239 0.54 3.74 -24.25
C VAL A 239 1.29 5.01 -24.66
N ILE A 240 1.13 6.10 -23.90
CA ILE A 240 1.84 7.36 -24.20
C ILE A 240 3.36 7.18 -24.06
N GLY A 241 3.83 6.38 -23.11
CA GLY A 241 5.24 6.09 -22.93
C GLY A 241 5.89 5.26 -24.05
N VAL A 242 5.09 4.62 -24.92
CA VAL A 242 5.56 3.90 -26.11
C VAL A 242 5.56 4.77 -27.37
N LEU A 243 4.88 5.92 -27.34
CA LEU A 243 4.85 6.84 -28.49
C LEU A 243 6.22 7.51 -28.69
N PRO A 244 6.54 7.89 -29.93
CA PRO A 244 7.78 8.63 -30.24
C PRO A 244 7.89 9.93 -29.42
N GLU A 245 9.10 10.32 -29.12
CA GLU A 245 9.36 11.58 -28.43
C GLU A 245 8.78 12.76 -29.23
N SER A 246 7.93 13.50 -28.58
CA SER A 246 7.25 14.69 -29.09
C SER A 246 7.05 15.70 -27.96
N GLY A 247 6.74 16.94 -28.29
CA GLY A 247 6.40 17.93 -27.28
C GLY A 247 5.27 17.48 -26.36
N PHE A 248 4.32 16.70 -26.88
CA PHE A 248 3.22 16.12 -26.10
C PHE A 248 3.70 15.05 -25.11
N THR A 249 4.53 14.09 -25.56
CA THR A 249 5.05 13.03 -24.69
C THR A 249 5.98 13.59 -23.61
N ALA A 250 6.80 14.58 -23.94
CA ALA A 250 7.65 15.29 -22.97
C ALA A 250 6.82 16.05 -21.94
N PHE A 251 5.77 16.76 -22.36
CA PHE A 251 4.83 17.43 -21.45
C PHE A 251 4.11 16.42 -20.56
N TYR A 252 3.63 15.31 -21.13
CA TYR A 252 2.90 14.30 -20.38
C TYR A 252 3.79 13.65 -19.32
N SER A 253 4.96 13.13 -19.68
CA SER A 253 5.85 12.43 -18.76
C SER A 253 6.48 13.35 -17.70
N GLY A 254 6.83 14.56 -18.09
CA GLY A 254 7.45 15.55 -17.21
C GLY A 254 6.43 16.27 -16.32
N SER A 255 5.62 17.13 -16.93
CA SER A 255 4.74 18.05 -16.17
C SER A 255 3.46 17.38 -15.70
N PHE A 256 2.74 16.68 -16.58
CA PHE A 256 1.44 16.10 -16.24
C PHE A 256 1.56 14.98 -15.19
N VAL A 257 2.43 13.99 -15.41
CA VAL A 257 2.61 12.87 -14.46
C VAL A 257 3.11 13.38 -13.11
N THR A 258 4.00 14.38 -13.11
CA THR A 258 4.47 15.00 -11.86
C THR A 258 3.35 15.70 -11.12
N ALA A 259 2.52 16.47 -11.83
CA ALA A 259 1.34 17.11 -11.24
C ALA A 259 0.34 16.07 -10.68
N MET A 260 0.11 14.97 -11.40
CA MET A 260 -0.76 13.88 -10.94
C MET A 260 -0.19 13.18 -9.69
N LYS A 261 1.12 12.92 -9.64
CA LYS A 261 1.77 12.38 -8.43
C LYS A 261 1.59 13.30 -7.24
N TRP A 262 1.78 14.60 -7.43
CA TRP A 262 1.61 15.60 -6.37
C TRP A 262 0.16 15.66 -5.89
N LEU A 263 -0.79 15.70 -6.83
CA LEU A 263 -2.23 15.72 -6.53
C LEU A 263 -2.67 14.44 -5.80
N ALA A 264 -2.20 13.27 -6.24
CA ALA A 264 -2.47 12.00 -5.56
C ALA A 264 -1.94 12.01 -4.12
N LYS A 265 -0.70 12.46 -3.90
CA LYS A 265 -0.11 12.59 -2.56
C LYS A 265 -0.90 13.56 -1.69
N PHE A 266 -1.34 14.68 -2.24
CA PHE A 266 -2.17 15.66 -1.54
C PHE A 266 -3.51 15.05 -1.12
N PHE A 267 -4.23 14.39 -2.03
CA PHE A 267 -5.49 13.72 -1.73
C PHE A 267 -5.33 12.58 -0.72
N ILE A 268 -4.25 11.80 -0.82
CA ILE A 268 -3.92 10.78 0.19
C ILE A 268 -3.69 11.44 1.55
N ALA A 269 -2.93 12.53 1.61
CA ALA A 269 -2.67 13.23 2.87
C ALA A 269 -3.97 13.79 3.49
N MET A 270 -4.88 14.36 2.68
CA MET A 270 -6.21 14.80 3.12
C MET A 270 -7.05 13.64 3.66
N ALA A 271 -7.15 12.56 2.90
CA ALA A 271 -7.90 11.37 3.30
C ALA A 271 -7.33 10.73 4.58
N MET A 272 -6.00 10.66 4.68
CA MET A 272 -5.30 10.19 5.88
C MET A 272 -5.59 11.08 7.10
N CYS A 273 -5.62 12.41 6.93
CA CYS A 273 -5.99 13.33 7.98
C CYS A 273 -7.45 13.10 8.41
N ALA A 274 -8.37 12.97 7.46
CA ALA A 274 -9.77 12.68 7.73
C ALA A 274 -9.97 11.35 8.45
N ILE A 275 -9.21 10.30 8.09
CA ILE A 275 -9.21 9.02 8.79
C ILE A 275 -8.70 9.21 10.23
N GLY A 276 -7.62 9.98 10.41
CA GLY A 276 -7.07 10.30 11.74
C GLY A 276 -8.07 11.03 12.63
N LEU A 277 -8.84 11.98 12.06
CA LEU A 277 -9.91 12.69 12.78
C LEU A 277 -11.03 11.76 13.28
N ASN A 278 -11.30 10.67 12.57
CA ASN A 278 -12.25 9.64 12.99
C ASN A 278 -11.66 8.61 13.96
N THR A 279 -10.38 8.74 14.33
CA THR A 279 -9.68 7.73 15.13
C THR A 279 -9.38 8.25 16.53
N ASN A 280 -9.85 7.54 17.54
CA ASN A 280 -9.50 7.81 18.91
C ASN A 280 -8.15 7.16 19.27
N LEU A 281 -7.13 7.97 19.49
CA LEU A 281 -5.76 7.52 19.82
C LEU A 281 -5.71 6.64 21.07
N ILE A 282 -6.52 6.97 22.08
CA ILE A 282 -6.59 6.23 23.35
C ILE A 282 -7.13 4.82 23.11
N ASP A 283 -8.17 4.69 22.30
CA ASP A 283 -8.73 3.40 21.92
C ASP A 283 -7.77 2.58 21.04
N LEU A 284 -7.00 3.25 20.17
CA LEU A 284 -5.98 2.61 19.34
C LEU A 284 -4.89 1.97 20.20
N VAL A 285 -4.38 2.69 21.20
CA VAL A 285 -3.34 2.19 22.12
C VAL A 285 -3.90 1.07 23.00
N LYS A 286 -5.09 1.25 23.57
CA LYS A 286 -5.73 0.25 24.43
C LYS A 286 -6.11 -1.02 23.67
N LYS A 287 -6.58 -0.90 22.42
CA LYS A 287 -7.01 -2.02 21.56
C LYS A 287 -5.93 -2.46 20.56
N GLY A 288 -4.79 -1.74 20.49
CA GLY A 288 -3.79 -1.86 19.42
C GLY A 288 -2.83 -3.04 19.54
N GLY A 289 -2.76 -3.71 20.69
CA GLY A 289 -1.76 -4.77 20.90
C GLY A 289 -1.79 -5.90 19.86
N LYS A 290 -2.99 -6.42 19.55
CA LYS A 290 -3.15 -7.47 18.54
C LYS A 290 -2.83 -7.03 17.11
N PRO A 291 -3.33 -5.89 16.59
CA PRO A 291 -2.95 -5.35 15.29
C PRO A 291 -1.46 -5.06 15.15
N ILE A 292 -0.82 -4.53 16.19
CA ILE A 292 0.63 -4.28 16.20
C ILE A 292 1.40 -5.60 16.12
N ALA A 293 1.01 -6.61 16.88
CA ALA A 293 1.62 -7.93 16.82
C ALA A 293 1.44 -8.58 15.44
N ALA A 294 0.27 -8.44 14.82
CA ALA A 294 0.03 -8.93 13.46
C ALA A 294 0.89 -8.19 12.42
N GLY A 295 0.97 -6.86 12.52
CA GLY A 295 1.82 -6.04 11.66
C GLY A 295 3.31 -6.38 11.80
N PHE A 296 3.77 -6.60 13.04
CA PHE A 296 5.14 -7.05 13.32
C PHE A 296 5.42 -8.41 12.70
N ALA A 297 4.52 -9.38 12.89
CA ALA A 297 4.66 -10.70 12.28
C ALA A 297 4.73 -10.64 10.75
N CYS A 298 3.85 -9.84 10.11
CA CYS A 298 3.91 -9.62 8.66
C CYS A 298 5.24 -8.98 8.25
N TRP A 299 5.69 -7.94 8.95
CA TRP A 299 6.92 -7.21 8.64
C TRP A 299 8.16 -8.10 8.74
N VAL A 300 8.30 -8.87 9.81
CA VAL A 300 9.41 -9.81 9.99
C VAL A 300 9.37 -10.93 8.94
N MET A 301 8.22 -11.56 8.75
CA MET A 301 8.10 -12.68 7.82
C MET A 301 8.32 -12.27 6.37
N ILE A 302 7.84 -11.10 5.95
CA ILE A 302 8.12 -10.56 4.62
C ILE A 302 9.62 -10.32 4.44
N SER A 303 10.28 -9.73 5.44
CA SER A 303 11.72 -9.45 5.39
C SER A 303 12.54 -10.73 5.29
N VAL A 304 12.21 -11.74 6.10
CA VAL A 304 12.87 -13.06 6.06
C VAL A 304 12.65 -13.74 4.72
N VAL A 305 11.40 -13.81 4.23
CA VAL A 305 11.08 -14.44 2.95
C VAL A 305 11.72 -13.70 1.78
N SER A 306 11.75 -12.36 1.81
CA SER A 306 12.46 -11.58 0.79
C SER A 306 13.94 -11.98 0.70
N ILE A 307 14.61 -12.11 1.83
CA ILE A 307 16.02 -12.52 1.87
C ILE A 307 16.18 -13.97 1.40
N LEU A 308 15.37 -14.90 1.89
CA LEU A 308 15.47 -16.32 1.53
C LEU A 308 15.24 -16.57 0.03
N VAL A 309 14.22 -15.90 -0.57
CA VAL A 309 13.96 -16.04 -2.01
C VAL A 309 15.08 -15.40 -2.82
N GLN A 310 15.65 -14.30 -2.39
CA GLN A 310 16.82 -13.69 -3.06
C GLN A 310 18.05 -14.58 -2.99
N LEU A 311 18.30 -15.26 -1.87
CA LEU A 311 19.36 -16.27 -1.76
C LEU A 311 19.12 -17.42 -2.75
N ALA A 312 17.90 -17.93 -2.83
CA ALA A 312 17.55 -19.02 -3.73
C ALA A 312 17.61 -18.63 -5.22
N THR A 313 17.33 -17.38 -5.56
CA THR A 313 17.37 -16.88 -6.94
C THR A 313 18.71 -16.27 -7.34
N GLY A 314 19.66 -16.17 -6.43
CA GLY A 314 20.97 -15.57 -6.66
C GLY A 314 20.99 -14.03 -6.67
N ILE A 315 19.84 -13.37 -6.49
CA ILE A 315 19.74 -11.89 -6.51
C ILE A 315 20.44 -11.27 -5.29
N PHE A 316 20.58 -12.01 -4.20
CA PHE A 316 21.13 -11.52 -2.94
C PHE A 316 22.50 -10.84 -3.07
N TYR A 317 23.39 -11.39 -3.89
CA TYR A 317 24.75 -10.90 -4.09
C TYR A 317 24.91 -10.01 -5.33
N THR A 318 23.85 -9.78 -6.10
CA THR A 318 23.95 -8.99 -7.35
C THR A 318 24.10 -7.50 -7.06
N ASN A 319 24.88 -6.85 -7.91
CA ASN A 319 25.14 -5.41 -7.87
C ASN A 319 24.59 -4.73 -9.13
N ILE A 320 24.18 -3.47 -8.96
CA ILE A 320 23.74 -2.57 -10.03
C ILE A 320 24.96 -2.00 -10.75
#